data_82566bc917f4c8bf0761b82896a1828f
#
_entry.id   82566bc917f4c8bf0761b82896a1828f
#
_cell.length_a   1.000
_cell.length_b   1.000
_cell.length_c   1.000
_cell.angle_alpha   90.00
_cell.angle_beta   90.00
_cell.angle_gamma   90.00
#
_symmetry.space_group_name_H-M   'P 1'
#
loop_
_entity.id
_entity.type
_entity.pdbx_description
1 polymer ?
#
loop_
_entity_poly.entity_id
_entity_poly.type
_entity_poly.pdbx_seq_one_letter_code
_entity_poly.pdbx_strand_id
1 'polypeptide(L)'
;IPLPIWVSEDGSEKKVIGSVKQLIEEINHSVSSGNMKKNPFEDFELGNMTDENYDKIDLHKHTIDEIVLTSSSNNKMYRESDLIDVWFDSGSMPFAQWHYPFENKNFIDDNKFFPADYIAEGVDQTRGWFYTLHVISTLVFGSNSYKNVISNGLVLDKNGQKMSKRLGNAVDPFETLDKYGPDATRWYMISNSNPWDNLKFDITGIEEVRRKFFGTLHNIYSFYSLYANIDGFKDNEKNIDYKDRSELDRWIISELNSLVRDVSCLLYTSPSPRDTDK
;
A
#
# COMPACT_ATOMS: atom_id res chain seq x y z
N ILE A 1 -9.71 4.76 17.22
CA ILE A 1 -10.29 6.12 17.14
C ILE A 1 -11.55 6.15 18.00
N PRO A 2 -11.77 7.22 18.81
CA PRO A 2 -13.03 7.44 19.53
C PRO A 2 -14.21 7.57 18.56
N LEU A 3 -15.32 6.89 18.86
CA LEU A 3 -16.54 7.07 18.07
C LEU A 3 -17.04 8.51 18.25
N PRO A 4 -17.30 9.27 17.18
CA PRO A 4 -17.74 10.65 17.26
C PRO A 4 -19.26 10.74 17.53
N ILE A 5 -19.75 10.02 18.53
CA ILE A 5 -21.18 9.88 18.88
C ILE A 5 -21.38 10.32 20.31
N TRP A 6 -22.24 11.29 20.54
CA TRP A 6 -22.68 11.71 21.85
C TRP A 6 -24.13 11.31 22.08
N VAL A 7 -24.43 10.85 23.28
CA VAL A 7 -25.75 10.35 23.70
C VAL A 7 -26.22 11.14 24.93
N SER A 8 -27.47 11.57 24.92
CA SER A 8 -28.07 12.22 26.09
C SER A 8 -28.16 11.25 27.29
N GLU A 9 -28.14 11.78 28.50
CA GLU A 9 -28.19 10.97 29.73
C GLU A 9 -29.38 10.00 29.77
N ASP A 10 -30.50 10.39 29.18
CA ASP A 10 -31.72 9.58 29.09
C ASP A 10 -31.75 8.65 27.88
N GLY A 11 -30.72 8.71 27.02
CA GLY A 11 -30.63 7.91 25.80
C GLY A 11 -31.58 8.32 24.67
N SER A 12 -32.35 9.39 24.83
CA SER A 12 -33.40 9.80 23.90
C SER A 12 -32.84 10.48 22.65
N GLU A 13 -31.68 11.14 22.73
CA GLU A 13 -31.06 11.87 21.67
C GLU A 13 -29.62 11.39 21.43
N LYS A 14 -29.28 11.20 20.14
CA LYS A 14 -27.92 10.88 19.69
C LYS A 14 -27.46 11.93 18.70
N LYS A 15 -26.23 12.39 18.85
CA LYS A 15 -25.58 13.37 17.97
C LYS A 15 -24.31 12.77 17.41
N VAL A 16 -24.19 12.73 16.09
CA VAL A 16 -22.99 12.27 15.39
C VAL A 16 -22.25 13.48 14.86
N ILE A 17 -20.97 13.58 15.20
CA ILE A 17 -20.10 14.68 14.77
C ILE A 17 -19.33 14.28 13.53
N GLY A 18 -19.55 14.99 12.43
CA GLY A 18 -18.94 14.68 11.12
C GLY A 18 -17.68 15.48 10.79
N SER A 19 -17.30 16.47 11.63
CA SER A 19 -16.08 17.26 11.37
C SER A 19 -15.59 17.96 12.63
N VAL A 20 -14.31 18.34 12.65
CA VAL A 20 -13.72 19.18 13.71
C VAL A 20 -14.44 20.52 13.84
N LYS A 21 -14.82 21.12 12.70
CA LYS A 21 -15.60 22.36 12.71
C LYS A 21 -16.92 22.20 13.48
N GLN A 22 -17.68 21.15 13.15
CA GLN A 22 -18.94 20.86 13.85
C GLN A 22 -18.68 20.58 15.34
N LEU A 23 -17.63 19.85 15.69
CA LEU A 23 -17.27 19.60 17.09
C LEU A 23 -17.05 20.90 17.86
N ILE A 24 -16.26 21.82 17.31
CA ILE A 24 -15.99 23.13 17.93
C ILE A 24 -17.27 23.96 18.09
N GLU A 25 -18.14 23.98 17.08
CA GLU A 25 -19.43 24.66 17.14
C GLU A 25 -20.33 24.10 18.25
N GLU A 26 -20.40 22.76 18.37
CA GLU A 26 -21.18 22.10 19.41
C GLU A 26 -20.59 22.28 20.82
N ILE A 27 -19.26 22.31 20.97
CA ILE A 27 -18.59 22.64 22.23
C ILE A 27 -18.91 24.08 22.65
N ASN A 28 -18.82 25.03 21.71
CA ASN A 28 -19.14 26.45 21.99
C ASN A 28 -20.61 26.61 22.39
N HIS A 29 -21.52 25.86 21.77
CA HIS A 29 -22.92 25.80 22.19
C HIS A 29 -23.06 25.25 23.62
N SER A 30 -22.31 24.19 23.97
CA SER A 30 -22.30 23.62 25.33
C SER A 30 -21.73 24.57 26.39
N VAL A 31 -20.71 25.34 26.01
CA VAL A 31 -20.19 26.40 26.90
C VAL A 31 -21.23 27.48 27.13
N SER A 32 -21.89 27.96 26.07
CA SER A 32 -22.93 28.99 26.19
C SER A 32 -24.19 28.52 26.96
N SER A 33 -24.48 27.23 26.89
CA SER A 33 -25.58 26.59 27.65
C SER A 33 -25.22 26.24 29.10
N GLY A 34 -23.95 26.43 29.50
CA GLY A 34 -23.48 26.14 30.85
C GLY A 34 -23.18 24.67 31.15
N ASN A 35 -23.22 23.78 30.12
CA ASN A 35 -22.92 22.36 30.27
C ASN A 35 -21.41 22.06 30.21
N MET A 36 -20.61 22.98 29.63
CA MET A 36 -19.14 22.98 29.69
C MET A 36 -18.62 24.31 30.23
N LYS A 37 -17.44 24.29 30.85
CA LYS A 37 -16.80 25.50 31.42
C LYS A 37 -16.06 26.31 30.36
N LYS A 38 -15.39 25.64 29.44
CA LYS A 38 -14.59 26.24 28.38
C LYS A 38 -14.46 25.27 27.19
N ASN A 39 -14.12 25.81 26.02
CA ASN A 39 -13.75 25.00 24.86
C ASN A 39 -12.26 24.60 24.98
N PRO A 40 -11.91 23.29 25.02
CA PRO A 40 -10.52 22.88 25.10
C PRO A 40 -9.75 23.15 23.80
N PHE A 41 -10.43 23.44 22.70
CA PHE A 41 -9.87 23.69 21.37
C PHE A 41 -10.02 25.16 20.92
N GLU A 42 -10.12 26.11 21.87
CA GLU A 42 -10.34 27.53 21.56
C GLU A 42 -9.20 28.17 20.74
N ASP A 43 -7.97 27.63 20.88
CA ASP A 43 -6.78 28.09 20.17
C ASP A 43 -6.57 27.43 18.80
N PHE A 44 -7.38 26.43 18.43
CA PHE A 44 -7.29 25.75 17.15
C PHE A 44 -7.96 26.57 16.04
N GLU A 45 -7.22 26.84 14.97
CA GLU A 45 -7.67 27.63 13.83
C GLU A 45 -8.13 26.72 12.68
N LEU A 46 -9.43 26.75 12.36
CA LEU A 46 -9.99 26.00 11.23
C LEU A 46 -9.37 26.46 9.90
N GLY A 47 -8.89 25.49 9.12
CA GLY A 47 -8.27 25.75 7.81
C GLY A 47 -6.77 26.10 7.86
N ASN A 48 -6.19 26.22 9.05
CA ASN A 48 -4.74 26.34 9.21
C ASN A 48 -4.12 24.95 9.27
N MET A 49 -3.36 24.56 8.23
CA MET A 49 -2.78 23.21 8.04
C MET A 49 -1.35 23.09 8.57
N THR A 50 -0.90 23.98 9.45
CA THR A 50 0.45 23.91 10.03
C THR A 50 0.51 22.93 11.20
N ASP A 51 1.66 22.28 11.40
CA ASP A 51 1.88 21.33 12.50
C ASP A 51 1.64 21.99 13.86
N GLU A 52 2.07 23.25 14.05
CA GLU A 52 1.87 24.01 15.28
C GLU A 52 0.38 24.25 15.60
N ASN A 53 -0.48 24.30 14.57
CA ASN A 53 -1.91 24.39 14.77
C ASN A 53 -2.52 23.04 15.13
N TYR A 54 -2.05 21.96 14.49
CA TYR A 54 -2.52 20.61 14.81
C TYR A 54 -2.12 20.16 16.22
N ASP A 55 -1.03 20.65 16.79
CA ASP A 55 -0.63 20.41 18.18
C ASP A 55 -1.61 20.99 19.20
N LYS A 56 -2.51 21.91 18.78
CA LYS A 56 -3.53 22.52 19.65
C LYS A 56 -4.81 21.69 19.77
N ILE A 57 -4.96 20.63 19.00
CA ILE A 57 -6.13 19.75 19.05
C ILE A 57 -5.73 18.30 19.30
N ASP A 58 -6.32 17.71 20.33
CA ASP A 58 -6.12 16.31 20.65
C ASP A 58 -7.46 15.57 20.64
N LEU A 59 -7.63 14.68 19.66
CA LEU A 59 -8.84 13.88 19.46
C LEU A 59 -8.74 12.47 20.06
N HIS A 60 -7.71 12.19 20.89
CA HIS A 60 -7.60 10.92 21.59
C HIS A 60 -8.65 10.78 22.69
N LYS A 61 -8.90 9.53 23.07
CA LYS A 61 -9.97 9.15 24.00
C LYS A 61 -9.95 9.96 25.31
N HIS A 62 -8.78 10.18 25.90
CA HIS A 62 -8.66 10.86 27.19
C HIS A 62 -9.09 12.33 27.14
N THR A 63 -8.95 12.99 26.01
CA THR A 63 -9.39 14.39 25.82
C THR A 63 -10.85 14.45 25.37
N ILE A 64 -11.23 13.62 24.40
CA ILE A 64 -12.58 13.66 23.82
C ILE A 64 -13.65 13.17 24.79
N ASP A 65 -13.33 12.24 25.70
CA ASP A 65 -14.29 11.76 26.71
C ASP A 65 -14.67 12.84 27.77
N GLU A 66 -13.86 13.90 27.91
CA GLU A 66 -14.17 15.02 28.79
C GLU A 66 -15.14 16.04 28.16
N ILE A 67 -15.42 15.91 26.85
CA ILE A 67 -16.30 16.82 26.12
C ILE A 67 -17.75 16.42 26.36
N VAL A 68 -18.49 17.34 26.98
CA VAL A 68 -19.93 17.23 27.22
C VAL A 68 -20.66 18.14 26.24
N LEU A 69 -21.44 17.55 25.32
CA LEU A 69 -22.28 18.32 24.39
C LEU A 69 -23.68 18.57 24.99
N THR A 70 -24.45 19.40 24.30
CA THR A 70 -25.77 19.78 24.73
C THR A 70 -26.83 19.28 23.74
N SER A 71 -27.86 18.60 24.24
CA SER A 71 -28.99 18.14 23.47
C SER A 71 -29.92 19.28 23.04
N SER A 72 -30.87 18.98 22.14
CA SER A 72 -31.93 19.92 21.77
C SER A 72 -32.81 20.37 22.97
N SER A 73 -32.90 19.52 24.00
CA SER A 73 -33.64 19.77 25.23
C SER A 73 -32.76 20.35 26.35
N ASN A 74 -31.57 20.84 26.03
CA ASN A 74 -30.58 21.40 26.97
C ASN A 74 -30.04 20.39 27.99
N ASN A 75 -30.19 19.07 27.75
CA ASN A 75 -29.61 18.05 28.61
C ASN A 75 -28.14 17.80 28.21
N LYS A 76 -27.36 17.27 29.15
CA LYS A 76 -25.99 16.86 28.89
C LYS A 76 -25.94 15.63 27.97
N MET A 77 -24.98 15.63 27.09
CA MET A 77 -24.68 14.48 26.22
C MET A 77 -23.23 14.05 26.43
N TYR A 78 -23.03 12.78 26.63
CA TYR A 78 -21.70 12.16 26.80
C TYR A 78 -21.34 11.32 25.60
N ARG A 79 -20.04 11.28 25.31
CA ARG A 79 -19.55 10.49 24.18
C ARG A 79 -19.72 8.99 24.46
N GLU A 80 -20.11 8.24 23.44
CA GLU A 80 -20.11 6.77 23.45
C GLU A 80 -18.70 6.24 23.77
N SER A 81 -18.55 5.40 24.80
CA SER A 81 -17.24 5.03 25.34
C SER A 81 -16.40 4.13 24.43
N ASP A 82 -17.03 3.51 23.44
CA ASP A 82 -16.39 2.59 22.51
C ASP A 82 -15.43 3.30 21.55
N LEU A 83 -14.48 2.51 21.06
CA LEU A 83 -13.54 2.91 20.01
C LEU A 83 -13.91 2.18 18.73
N ILE A 84 -13.73 2.85 17.60
CA ILE A 84 -13.82 2.16 16.32
C ILE A 84 -12.56 1.30 16.12
N ASP A 85 -12.72 0.16 15.49
CA ASP A 85 -11.62 -0.74 15.18
C ASP A 85 -10.58 -0.06 14.26
N VAL A 86 -9.29 -0.31 14.50
CA VAL A 86 -8.18 0.25 13.72
C VAL A 86 -8.25 -0.14 12.23
N TRP A 87 -8.91 -1.23 11.90
CA TRP A 87 -9.14 -1.63 10.52
C TRP A 87 -10.08 -0.68 9.75
N PHE A 88 -10.85 0.14 10.46
CA PHE A 88 -11.62 1.21 9.84
C PHE A 88 -10.70 2.27 9.23
N ASP A 89 -9.61 2.63 9.91
CA ASP A 89 -8.63 3.59 9.40
C ASP A 89 -7.98 3.07 8.12
N SER A 90 -7.47 1.83 8.17
CA SER A 90 -6.87 1.16 7.01
C SER A 90 -7.84 1.05 5.85
N GLY A 91 -9.10 0.72 6.13
CA GLY A 91 -10.14 0.57 5.11
C GLY A 91 -10.63 1.90 4.53
N SER A 92 -10.40 3.01 5.24
CA SER A 92 -10.75 4.37 4.79
C SER A 92 -9.64 5.04 3.98
N MET A 93 -8.42 4.48 3.98
CA MET A 93 -7.23 5.07 3.36
C MET A 93 -7.44 5.57 1.92
N PRO A 94 -8.14 4.86 1.00
CA PRO A 94 -8.24 5.27 -0.39
C PRO A 94 -8.83 6.67 -0.61
N PHE A 95 -9.66 7.15 0.32
CA PHE A 95 -10.26 8.48 0.25
C PHE A 95 -9.81 9.39 1.39
N ALA A 96 -9.48 8.84 2.56
CA ALA A 96 -9.00 9.62 3.70
C ALA A 96 -7.65 10.29 3.43
N GLN A 97 -6.74 9.66 2.67
CA GLN A 97 -5.47 10.24 2.28
C GLN A 97 -5.60 11.55 1.47
N TRP A 98 -6.76 11.78 0.83
CA TRP A 98 -7.06 12.98 0.08
C TRP A 98 -7.83 14.01 0.89
N HIS A 99 -8.06 13.75 2.18
CA HIS A 99 -8.88 14.55 3.08
C HIS A 99 -10.32 14.73 2.57
N TYR A 100 -10.83 13.70 1.86
CA TYR A 100 -12.21 13.68 1.39
C TYR A 100 -13.19 13.62 2.58
N PRO A 101 -14.36 14.31 2.55
CA PRO A 101 -14.88 15.15 1.46
C PRO A 101 -14.51 16.65 1.56
N PHE A 102 -13.62 17.03 2.46
CA PHE A 102 -13.31 18.43 2.79
C PHE A 102 -12.37 19.06 1.77
N GLU A 103 -11.42 18.28 1.24
CA GLU A 103 -10.46 18.69 0.22
C GLU A 103 -10.41 17.65 -0.90
N ASN A 104 -9.82 18.02 -2.04
CA ASN A 104 -9.55 17.12 -3.18
C ASN A 104 -10.76 16.27 -3.62
N LYS A 105 -11.97 16.76 -3.38
CA LYS A 105 -13.22 16.05 -3.65
C LYS A 105 -13.30 15.51 -5.09
N ASN A 106 -12.83 16.29 -6.05
CA ASN A 106 -12.79 15.92 -7.45
C ASN A 106 -11.87 14.71 -7.77
N PHE A 107 -10.94 14.35 -6.90
CA PHE A 107 -10.10 13.17 -7.08
C PHE A 107 -10.90 11.88 -6.91
N ILE A 108 -11.89 11.93 -6.06
CA ILE A 108 -12.78 10.81 -5.74
C ILE A 108 -14.03 10.85 -6.63
N ASP A 109 -14.76 11.98 -6.64
CA ASP A 109 -16.04 12.09 -7.34
C ASP A 109 -15.90 11.95 -8.86
N ASP A 110 -14.77 12.38 -9.46
CA ASP A 110 -14.48 12.25 -10.89
C ASP A 110 -13.76 10.91 -11.24
N ASN A 111 -13.64 9.99 -10.30
CA ASN A 111 -12.96 8.70 -10.46
C ASN A 111 -11.49 8.81 -10.93
N LYS A 112 -10.76 9.85 -10.52
CA LYS A 112 -9.35 10.03 -10.91
C LYS A 112 -8.41 9.12 -10.14
N PHE A 113 -8.62 8.98 -8.83
CA PHE A 113 -7.76 8.18 -7.93
C PHE A 113 -8.55 7.14 -7.11
N PHE A 114 -9.85 7.04 -7.35
CA PHE A 114 -10.72 6.06 -6.71
C PHE A 114 -11.77 5.55 -7.72
N PRO A 115 -11.95 4.22 -7.84
CA PRO A 115 -11.21 3.14 -7.19
C PRO A 115 -9.73 3.06 -7.66
N ALA A 116 -8.84 2.51 -6.83
CA ALA A 116 -7.46 2.25 -7.22
C ALA A 116 -7.39 1.27 -8.41
N ASP A 117 -6.41 1.43 -9.30
CA ASP A 117 -6.29 0.56 -10.46
C ASP A 117 -5.86 -0.86 -10.10
N TYR A 118 -5.06 -1.00 -9.02
CA TYR A 118 -4.44 -2.27 -8.64
C TYR A 118 -4.12 -2.33 -7.15
N ILE A 119 -4.25 -3.54 -6.57
CA ILE A 119 -3.79 -3.87 -5.22
C ILE A 119 -3.21 -5.30 -5.20
N ALA A 120 -2.13 -5.52 -4.44
CA ALA A 120 -1.52 -6.83 -4.25
C ALA A 120 -1.06 -7.01 -2.81
N GLU A 121 -1.62 -8.01 -2.14
CA GLU A 121 -1.28 -8.39 -0.76
C GLU A 121 -1.47 -9.90 -0.57
N GLY A 122 -1.10 -10.40 0.60
CA GLY A 122 -1.27 -11.82 0.93
C GLY A 122 -2.73 -12.28 0.99
N VAL A 123 -2.96 -13.55 0.76
CA VAL A 123 -4.31 -14.17 0.78
C VAL A 123 -5.02 -14.03 2.13
N ASP A 124 -4.28 -13.86 3.23
CA ASP A 124 -4.82 -13.61 4.56
C ASP A 124 -5.58 -12.28 4.65
N GLN A 125 -5.29 -11.32 3.76
CA GLN A 125 -5.98 -10.03 3.68
C GLN A 125 -7.43 -10.13 3.17
N THR A 126 -7.85 -11.27 2.69
CA THR A 126 -9.28 -11.57 2.44
C THR A 126 -10.13 -11.51 3.72
N ARG A 127 -9.52 -11.62 4.90
CA ARG A 127 -10.12 -11.42 6.22
C ARG A 127 -9.49 -10.25 6.99
N GLY A 128 -8.83 -9.34 6.30
CA GLY A 128 -8.17 -8.17 6.84
C GLY A 128 -8.38 -6.97 5.94
N TRP A 129 -7.33 -6.48 5.33
CA TRP A 129 -7.36 -5.22 4.59
C TRP A 129 -8.24 -5.24 3.34
N PHE A 130 -8.22 -6.30 2.52
CA PHE A 130 -9.12 -6.42 1.37
C PHE A 130 -10.59 -6.33 1.79
N TYR A 131 -10.94 -7.01 2.90
CA TYR A 131 -12.29 -7.00 3.43
C TYR A 131 -12.73 -5.62 3.90
N THR A 132 -11.91 -4.93 4.69
CA THR A 132 -12.26 -3.61 5.24
C THR A 132 -12.32 -2.53 4.16
N LEU A 133 -11.38 -2.54 3.19
CA LEU A 133 -11.43 -1.68 2.01
C LEU A 133 -12.74 -1.87 1.24
N HIS A 134 -13.13 -3.12 0.98
CA HIS A 134 -14.34 -3.43 0.24
C HIS A 134 -15.60 -3.00 0.99
N VAL A 135 -15.71 -3.34 2.28
CA VAL A 135 -16.89 -3.03 3.09
C VAL A 135 -17.10 -1.53 3.23
N ILE A 136 -16.06 -0.79 3.63
CA ILE A 136 -16.17 0.65 3.87
C ILE A 136 -16.48 1.39 2.57
N SER A 137 -15.78 1.07 1.47
CA SER A 137 -16.04 1.68 0.16
C SER A 137 -17.45 1.38 -0.36
N THR A 138 -17.93 0.16 -0.16
CA THR A 138 -19.30 -0.20 -0.55
C THR A 138 -20.34 0.58 0.24
N LEU A 139 -20.14 0.73 1.56
CA LEU A 139 -21.05 1.49 2.42
C LEU A 139 -21.07 2.99 2.10
N VAL A 140 -19.91 3.58 1.76
CA VAL A 140 -19.78 5.02 1.55
C VAL A 140 -20.07 5.41 0.10
N PHE A 141 -19.59 4.64 -0.88
CA PHE A 141 -19.63 5.00 -2.32
C PHE A 141 -20.47 4.05 -3.17
N GLY A 142 -20.95 2.93 -2.63
CA GLY A 142 -21.65 1.90 -3.40
C GLY A 142 -20.76 1.17 -4.42
N SER A 143 -19.44 1.21 -4.27
CA SER A 143 -18.46 0.64 -5.20
C SER A 143 -17.28 0.00 -4.48
N ASN A 144 -16.49 -0.79 -5.22
CA ASN A 144 -15.23 -1.32 -4.73
C ASN A 144 -14.17 -0.22 -4.62
N SER A 145 -13.18 -0.41 -3.74
CA SER A 145 -12.03 0.49 -3.61
C SER A 145 -10.88 0.22 -4.59
N TYR A 146 -10.92 -0.89 -5.33
CA TYR A 146 -9.92 -1.28 -6.33
C TYR A 146 -10.56 -2.02 -7.51
N LYS A 147 -9.95 -1.90 -8.69
CA LYS A 147 -10.39 -2.53 -9.94
C LYS A 147 -9.78 -3.92 -10.14
N ASN A 148 -8.49 -4.06 -9.82
CA ASN A 148 -7.74 -5.29 -9.98
C ASN A 148 -7.05 -5.67 -8.68
N VAL A 149 -7.05 -6.97 -8.36
CA VAL A 149 -6.42 -7.50 -7.16
C VAL A 149 -5.61 -8.75 -7.49
N ILE A 150 -4.38 -8.80 -6.97
CA ILE A 150 -3.62 -10.05 -6.88
C ILE A 150 -3.55 -10.44 -5.41
N SER A 151 -4.10 -11.61 -5.12
CA SER A 151 -4.00 -12.22 -3.79
C SER A 151 -2.79 -13.13 -3.78
N ASN A 152 -1.69 -12.68 -3.17
CA ASN A 152 -0.43 -13.42 -3.12
C ASN A 152 -0.54 -14.64 -2.21
N GLY A 153 0.09 -15.75 -2.62
CA GLY A 153 0.28 -16.92 -1.78
C GLY A 153 1.17 -16.62 -0.57
N LEU A 154 1.16 -17.52 0.39
CA LEU A 154 1.98 -17.39 1.59
C LEU A 154 3.44 -17.76 1.30
N VAL A 155 4.37 -17.10 1.97
CA VAL A 155 5.78 -17.51 2.02
C VAL A 155 5.95 -18.55 3.13
N LEU A 156 6.26 -19.78 2.74
CA LEU A 156 6.44 -20.93 3.61
C LEU A 156 7.94 -21.26 3.73
N ASP A 157 8.31 -22.04 4.73
CA ASP A 157 9.66 -22.57 4.80
C ASP A 157 9.93 -23.60 3.66
N LYS A 158 11.17 -24.07 3.53
CA LYS A 158 11.56 -25.04 2.50
C LYS A 158 10.76 -26.35 2.54
N ASN A 159 10.16 -26.68 3.67
CA ASN A 159 9.33 -27.87 3.86
C ASN A 159 7.84 -27.61 3.58
N GLY A 160 7.46 -26.35 3.28
CA GLY A 160 6.09 -25.96 3.05
C GLY A 160 5.30 -25.67 4.34
N GLN A 161 5.98 -25.43 5.46
CA GLN A 161 5.34 -25.07 6.72
C GLN A 161 5.33 -23.54 6.90
N LYS A 162 4.29 -23.03 7.58
CA LYS A 162 4.21 -21.61 7.90
C LYS A 162 5.39 -21.18 8.76
N MET A 163 6.10 -20.14 8.35
CA MET A 163 7.19 -19.55 9.11
C MET A 163 6.69 -18.94 10.42
N SER A 164 7.42 -19.18 11.50
CA SER A 164 7.11 -18.65 12.82
C SER A 164 8.39 -18.51 13.64
N LYS A 165 8.55 -17.38 14.33
CA LYS A 165 9.65 -17.16 15.27
C LYS A 165 9.69 -18.25 16.36
N ARG A 166 8.50 -18.71 16.79
CA ARG A 166 8.37 -19.75 17.83
C ARG A 166 8.93 -21.10 17.38
N LEU A 167 8.80 -21.44 16.10
CA LEU A 167 9.29 -22.69 15.53
C LEU A 167 10.76 -22.61 15.07
N GLY A 168 11.36 -21.40 15.10
CA GLY A 168 12.75 -21.20 14.66
C GLY A 168 12.98 -21.43 13.16
N ASN A 169 11.91 -21.49 12.37
CA ASN A 169 11.96 -21.67 10.91
C ASN A 169 11.73 -20.37 10.13
N ALA A 170 11.65 -19.23 10.83
CA ALA A 170 11.56 -17.92 10.19
C ALA A 170 12.94 -17.48 9.70
N VAL A 171 13.00 -17.02 8.46
CA VAL A 171 14.20 -16.42 7.87
C VAL A 171 14.14 -14.91 8.09
N ASP A 172 15.23 -14.33 8.58
CA ASP A 172 15.34 -12.88 8.70
C ASP A 172 15.53 -12.25 7.31
N PRO A 173 14.62 -11.37 6.87
CA PRO A 173 14.71 -10.78 5.55
C PRO A 173 15.91 -9.83 5.41
N PHE A 174 16.30 -9.11 6.47
CA PHE A 174 17.41 -8.16 6.41
C PHE A 174 18.75 -8.88 6.31
N GLU A 175 18.98 -9.92 7.12
CA GLU A 175 20.17 -10.77 7.00
C GLU A 175 20.27 -11.41 5.61
N THR A 176 19.13 -11.80 5.03
CA THR A 176 19.08 -12.39 3.69
C THR A 176 19.45 -11.35 2.64
N LEU A 177 18.90 -10.14 2.73
CA LEU A 177 19.19 -9.04 1.80
C LEU A 177 20.66 -8.59 1.90
N ASP A 178 21.22 -8.51 3.10
CA ASP A 178 22.62 -8.11 3.32
C ASP A 178 23.58 -9.14 2.73
N LYS A 179 23.28 -10.43 2.90
CA LYS A 179 24.15 -11.52 2.46
C LYS A 179 24.07 -11.81 0.96
N TYR A 180 22.90 -11.79 0.39
CA TYR A 180 22.67 -12.27 -0.98
C TYR A 180 22.34 -11.13 -1.98
N GLY A 181 21.99 -9.97 -1.48
CA GLY A 181 21.54 -8.81 -2.24
C GLY A 181 20.03 -8.82 -2.51
N PRO A 182 19.43 -7.62 -2.66
CA PRO A 182 18.00 -7.48 -2.91
C PRO A 182 17.58 -8.04 -4.27
N ASP A 183 18.39 -7.88 -5.30
CA ASP A 183 18.04 -8.29 -6.66
C ASP A 183 17.93 -9.81 -6.80
N ALA A 184 18.89 -10.56 -6.24
CA ALA A 184 18.86 -12.02 -6.26
C ALA A 184 17.67 -12.57 -5.46
N THR A 185 17.37 -11.97 -4.31
CA THR A 185 16.24 -12.35 -3.45
C THR A 185 14.91 -12.08 -4.16
N ARG A 186 14.73 -10.89 -4.72
CA ARG A 186 13.51 -10.51 -5.47
C ARG A 186 13.31 -11.40 -6.70
N TRP A 187 14.38 -11.62 -7.47
CA TRP A 187 14.33 -12.49 -8.64
C TRP A 187 13.91 -13.91 -8.28
N TYR A 188 14.50 -14.47 -7.21
CA TYR A 188 14.11 -15.79 -6.73
C TYR A 188 12.63 -15.85 -6.37
N MET A 189 12.12 -14.86 -5.63
CA MET A 189 10.72 -14.85 -5.21
C MET A 189 9.74 -14.73 -6.38
N ILE A 190 10.10 -13.96 -7.42
CA ILE A 190 9.23 -13.77 -8.59
C ILE A 190 9.27 -14.97 -9.54
N SER A 191 10.45 -15.60 -9.71
CA SER A 191 10.65 -16.66 -10.70
C SER A 191 10.38 -18.07 -10.18
N ASN A 192 10.24 -18.26 -8.86
CA ASN A 192 10.13 -19.58 -8.25
C ASN A 192 8.71 -20.14 -8.15
N SER A 193 7.71 -19.27 -8.17
CA SER A 193 6.29 -19.66 -8.14
C SER A 193 5.41 -18.57 -8.73
N ASN A 194 4.18 -18.92 -9.13
CA ASN A 194 3.21 -17.93 -9.50
C ASN A 194 2.81 -17.05 -8.29
N PRO A 195 2.42 -15.80 -8.49
CA PRO A 195 2.09 -14.89 -7.37
C PRO A 195 1.03 -15.42 -6.40
N TRP A 196 0.04 -16.15 -6.91
CA TRP A 196 -1.07 -16.73 -6.10
C TRP A 196 -0.75 -18.07 -5.45
N ASP A 197 0.37 -18.71 -5.82
CA ASP A 197 0.81 -19.96 -5.23
C ASP A 197 1.67 -19.71 -3.99
N ASN A 198 1.65 -20.67 -3.06
CA ASN A 198 2.53 -20.59 -1.91
C ASN A 198 3.99 -20.79 -2.32
N LEU A 199 4.83 -19.84 -1.94
CA LEU A 199 6.26 -19.88 -2.18
C LEU A 199 6.97 -20.70 -1.08
N LYS A 200 7.64 -21.77 -1.44
CA LYS A 200 8.59 -22.45 -0.54
C LYS A 200 9.93 -21.72 -0.58
N PHE A 201 10.22 -20.99 0.47
CA PHE A 201 11.42 -20.17 0.55
C PHE A 201 12.61 -21.02 0.96
N ASP A 202 13.62 -21.09 0.08
CA ASP A 202 14.88 -21.77 0.32
C ASP A 202 16.05 -20.86 -0.06
N ILE A 203 16.94 -20.62 0.90
CA ILE A 203 18.14 -19.79 0.72
C ILE A 203 19.04 -20.34 -0.40
N THR A 204 19.11 -21.67 -0.54
CA THR A 204 19.91 -22.29 -1.61
C THR A 204 19.44 -21.89 -3.01
N GLY A 205 18.14 -21.63 -3.18
CA GLY A 205 17.58 -21.11 -4.43
C GLY A 205 18.05 -19.71 -4.75
N ILE A 206 18.20 -18.84 -3.75
CA ILE A 206 18.76 -17.50 -3.91
C ILE A 206 20.24 -17.58 -4.33
N GLU A 207 21.01 -18.46 -3.72
CA GLU A 207 22.42 -18.71 -4.09
C GLU A 207 22.54 -19.19 -5.56
N GLU A 208 21.63 -20.04 -5.98
CA GLU A 208 21.59 -20.53 -7.35
C GLU A 208 21.28 -19.41 -8.34
N VAL A 209 20.29 -18.57 -8.08
CA VAL A 209 19.95 -17.40 -8.88
C VAL A 209 21.14 -16.43 -8.96
N ARG A 210 21.77 -16.14 -7.83
CA ARG A 210 22.94 -15.27 -7.79
C ARG A 210 24.09 -15.83 -8.65
N ARG A 211 24.33 -17.12 -8.58
CA ARG A 211 25.42 -17.77 -9.32
C ARG A 211 25.10 -17.91 -10.82
N LYS A 212 23.92 -18.46 -11.15
CA LYS A 212 23.59 -18.81 -12.54
C LYS A 212 23.13 -17.62 -13.37
N PHE A 213 22.31 -16.75 -12.82
CA PHE A 213 21.78 -15.61 -13.55
C PHE A 213 22.66 -14.36 -13.39
N PHE A 214 22.76 -13.83 -12.19
CA PHE A 214 23.52 -12.58 -11.98
C PHE A 214 25.01 -12.74 -12.17
N GLY A 215 25.58 -13.90 -11.78
CA GLY A 215 27.00 -14.21 -12.00
C GLY A 215 27.32 -14.32 -13.49
N THR A 216 26.46 -14.92 -14.30
CA THR A 216 26.63 -14.99 -15.74
C THR A 216 26.56 -13.59 -16.38
N LEU A 217 25.55 -12.79 -16.01
CA LEU A 217 25.43 -11.42 -16.49
C LEU A 217 26.65 -10.56 -16.13
N HIS A 218 27.12 -10.65 -14.89
CA HIS A 218 28.33 -9.96 -14.44
C HIS A 218 29.57 -10.40 -15.23
N ASN A 219 29.72 -11.70 -15.47
CA ASN A 219 30.87 -12.23 -16.23
C ASN A 219 30.87 -11.74 -17.68
N ILE A 220 29.70 -11.69 -18.33
CA ILE A 220 29.57 -11.13 -19.69
C ILE A 220 29.99 -9.66 -19.70
N TYR A 221 29.49 -8.87 -18.77
CA TYR A 221 29.89 -7.46 -18.65
C TYR A 221 31.38 -7.29 -18.35
N SER A 222 31.93 -8.09 -17.44
CA SER A 222 33.33 -8.02 -17.07
C SER A 222 34.26 -8.41 -18.23
N PHE A 223 33.87 -9.42 -19.01
CA PHE A 223 34.59 -9.81 -20.23
C PHE A 223 34.56 -8.68 -21.25
N TYR A 224 33.39 -8.16 -21.55
CA TYR A 224 33.24 -7.04 -22.49
C TYR A 224 34.05 -5.82 -22.07
N SER A 225 33.91 -5.37 -20.83
CA SER A 225 34.58 -4.17 -20.32
C SER A 225 36.11 -4.32 -20.27
N LEU A 226 36.62 -5.53 -19.96
CA LEU A 226 38.05 -5.81 -19.98
C LEU A 226 38.63 -5.57 -21.38
N TYR A 227 38.07 -6.19 -22.40
CA TYR A 227 38.59 -6.07 -23.77
C TYR A 227 38.29 -4.71 -24.39
N ALA A 228 37.14 -4.13 -24.15
CA ALA A 228 36.82 -2.78 -24.58
C ALA A 228 37.80 -1.74 -24.05
N ASN A 229 38.25 -1.89 -22.79
CA ASN A 229 39.28 -1.02 -22.20
C ASN A 229 40.67 -1.25 -22.79
N ILE A 230 41.05 -2.53 -23.03
CA ILE A 230 42.33 -2.88 -23.63
C ILE A 230 42.44 -2.33 -25.05
N ASP A 231 41.39 -2.49 -25.84
CA ASP A 231 41.32 -2.06 -27.23
C ASP A 231 41.07 -0.56 -27.40
N GLY A 232 40.78 0.15 -26.29
CA GLY A 232 40.39 1.55 -26.31
C GLY A 232 39.11 1.83 -27.09
N PHE A 233 38.18 0.86 -27.06
CA PHE A 233 36.90 0.90 -27.79
C PHE A 233 36.13 2.19 -27.47
N LYS A 234 35.64 2.84 -28.52
CA LYS A 234 34.75 4.00 -28.42
C LYS A 234 33.54 3.75 -29.30
N ASP A 235 32.35 3.98 -28.78
CA ASP A 235 31.09 3.83 -29.52
C ASP A 235 30.88 5.00 -30.51
N ASN A 236 31.85 5.18 -31.39
CA ASN A 236 31.83 6.17 -32.46
C ASN A 236 32.08 5.53 -33.86
N GLU A 237 32.09 4.23 -33.92
CA GLU A 237 32.26 3.50 -35.18
C GLU A 237 30.96 3.56 -36.00
N LYS A 238 31.15 3.50 -37.34
CA LYS A 238 30.02 3.46 -38.27
C LYS A 238 29.24 2.17 -38.06
N ASN A 239 27.93 2.30 -37.86
CA ASN A 239 27.07 1.12 -37.77
C ASN A 239 27.17 0.22 -39.01
N ILE A 240 27.47 -1.05 -38.78
CA ILE A 240 27.48 -2.07 -39.82
C ILE A 240 26.06 -2.50 -40.08
N ASP A 241 25.61 -2.51 -41.36
CA ASP A 241 24.28 -3.01 -41.73
C ASP A 241 24.13 -4.47 -41.27
N TYR A 242 22.95 -4.82 -40.83
CA TYR A 242 22.64 -6.18 -40.35
C TYR A 242 23.05 -7.26 -41.37
N LYS A 243 22.88 -6.99 -42.66
CA LYS A 243 23.21 -7.92 -43.75
C LYS A 243 24.71 -8.18 -43.91
N ASP A 244 25.52 -7.21 -43.53
CA ASP A 244 26.99 -7.23 -43.65
C ASP A 244 27.68 -7.81 -42.39
N ARG A 245 26.90 -8.15 -41.39
CA ARG A 245 27.39 -8.76 -40.12
C ARG A 245 27.61 -10.25 -40.30
N SER A 246 28.50 -10.81 -39.47
CA SER A 246 28.70 -12.26 -39.40
C SER A 246 27.40 -13.02 -39.07
N GLU A 247 27.31 -14.26 -39.40
CA GLU A 247 26.14 -15.10 -39.11
C GLU A 247 25.88 -15.18 -37.60
N LEU A 248 26.94 -15.29 -36.79
CA LEU A 248 26.86 -15.32 -35.33
C LEU A 248 26.32 -14.01 -34.76
N ASP A 249 26.80 -12.86 -35.26
CA ASP A 249 26.32 -11.54 -34.83
C ASP A 249 24.84 -11.34 -35.21
N ARG A 250 24.45 -11.76 -36.41
CA ARG A 250 23.05 -11.70 -36.84
C ARG A 250 22.14 -12.55 -35.96
N TRP A 251 22.60 -13.74 -35.59
CA TRP A 251 21.86 -14.63 -34.71
C TRP A 251 21.66 -14.02 -33.34
N ILE A 252 22.71 -13.56 -32.67
CA ILE A 252 22.59 -13.01 -31.32
C ILE A 252 21.76 -11.72 -31.25
N ILE A 253 21.86 -10.86 -32.28
CA ILE A 253 21.02 -9.66 -32.38
C ILE A 253 19.55 -10.04 -32.59
N SER A 254 19.27 -11.08 -33.39
CA SER A 254 17.92 -11.62 -33.59
C SER A 254 17.33 -12.15 -32.29
N GLU A 255 18.11 -12.90 -31.50
CA GLU A 255 17.69 -13.39 -30.17
C GLU A 255 17.41 -12.25 -29.22
N LEU A 256 18.29 -11.24 -29.18
CA LEU A 256 18.08 -10.04 -28.33
C LEU A 256 16.80 -9.29 -28.71
N ASN A 257 16.56 -9.04 -29.98
CA ASN A 257 15.35 -8.35 -30.42
C ASN A 257 14.08 -9.18 -30.16
N SER A 258 14.15 -10.49 -30.26
CA SER A 258 13.06 -11.39 -29.92
C SER A 258 12.77 -11.31 -28.41
N LEU A 259 13.80 -11.37 -27.57
CA LEU A 259 13.66 -11.22 -26.11
C LEU A 259 13.06 -9.86 -25.75
N VAL A 260 13.55 -8.75 -26.33
CA VAL A 260 13.02 -7.40 -26.09
C VAL A 260 11.55 -7.33 -26.45
N ARG A 261 11.16 -7.85 -27.61
CA ARG A 261 9.75 -7.90 -28.04
C ARG A 261 8.90 -8.69 -27.07
N ASP A 262 9.33 -9.88 -26.69
CA ASP A 262 8.56 -10.81 -25.88
C ASP A 262 8.39 -10.27 -24.44
N VAL A 263 9.46 -9.72 -23.85
CA VAL A 263 9.38 -9.08 -22.51
C VAL A 263 8.51 -7.84 -22.56
N SER A 264 8.65 -6.99 -23.59
CA SER A 264 7.80 -5.80 -23.73
C SER A 264 6.33 -6.18 -23.91
N CYS A 265 6.05 -7.20 -24.70
CA CYS A 265 4.70 -7.73 -24.88
C CYS A 265 4.12 -8.20 -23.54
N LEU A 266 4.85 -8.98 -22.75
CA LEU A 266 4.41 -9.48 -21.44
C LEU A 266 4.17 -8.34 -20.43
N LEU A 267 5.00 -7.30 -20.45
CA LEU A 267 4.85 -6.17 -19.52
C LEU A 267 3.67 -5.26 -19.85
N TYR A 268 3.36 -5.07 -21.14
CA TYR A 268 2.30 -4.13 -21.57
C TYR A 268 0.98 -4.79 -21.94
N THR A 269 0.99 -6.09 -22.29
CA THR A 269 -0.18 -6.79 -22.81
C THR A 269 -0.47 -8.08 -22.06
N SER A 270 0.09 -8.26 -20.85
CA SER A 270 -0.02 -9.52 -20.11
C SER A 270 -1.47 -9.99 -20.06
N PRO A 271 -1.88 -10.96 -20.90
CA PRO A 271 -3.15 -11.61 -20.71
C PRO A 271 -3.11 -12.35 -19.38
N SER A 272 -4.23 -12.40 -18.68
CA SER A 272 -4.37 -13.29 -17.54
C SER A 272 -3.91 -14.70 -17.95
N PRO A 273 -3.22 -15.46 -17.08
CA PRO A 273 -2.86 -16.86 -17.38
C PRO A 273 -4.05 -17.73 -17.83
N ARG A 274 -5.28 -17.33 -17.52
CA ARG A 274 -6.50 -17.96 -18.02
C ARG A 274 -6.77 -17.72 -19.52
N ASP A 275 -6.17 -16.69 -20.10
CA ASP A 275 -6.37 -16.34 -21.51
C ASP A 275 -5.38 -17.09 -22.43
N THR A 276 -4.37 -17.76 -21.88
CA THR A 276 -3.38 -18.57 -22.63
C THR A 276 -3.76 -20.03 -22.77
N ASP A 277 -4.82 -20.49 -22.08
CA ASP A 277 -5.33 -21.87 -22.15
C ASP A 277 -6.45 -22.04 -23.22
N LYS A 278 -6.30 -21.41 -24.38
CA LYS A 278 -7.16 -21.65 -25.54
C LYS A 278 -6.39 -22.24 -26.70
#